data_d037b21121f45a97a69594cd3d933aa1
#
_entry.id   d037b21121f45a97a69594cd3d933aa1
#
_cell.length_a   1.000
_cell.length_b   1.000
_cell.length_c   1.000
_cell.angle_alpha   90.00
_cell.angle_beta   90.00
_cell.angle_gamma   90.00
#
_symmetry.space_group_name_H-M   'P 1'
#
loop_
_entity.id
_entity.type
_entity.pdbx_description
1 polymer ?
#
loop_
_entity_poly.entity_id
_entity_poly.type
_entity_poly.pdbx_seq_one_letter_code
_entity_poly.pdbx_strand_id
1 'polypeptide(L)'
;MKKLLSALALAAGVHAASAQNSIKDGEWFHAVGYDYAIGLDLSTLAMPFASNGVTWAPRYTFPVGDEMSFGVVAPVGLGIAQSQFGGINLGYHYTLAATMQVGLASTQASNAFIGAFVNLGYGSYARQVRNNIGIGPAFVRDGSTGVFSEVGVRYDYMGNEVNLSAGLWRVPTSAVDKADVVSLRLLYGFW
;
A
#
# COMPACT_ATOMS: atom_id res chain seq x y z
N MET A 1 -10.65 2.58 22.80
CA MET A 1 -10.63 2.56 21.34
C MET A 1 -11.76 3.37 20.68
N LYS A 2 -13.07 3.18 21.04
CA LYS A 2 -14.18 3.95 20.44
C LYS A 2 -14.03 5.48 20.59
N LYS A 3 -13.57 5.99 21.75
CA LYS A 3 -13.35 7.43 21.97
C LYS A 3 -12.22 8.03 21.14
N LEU A 4 -11.18 7.26 20.82
CA LEU A 4 -10.07 7.71 19.98
C LEU A 4 -10.49 7.83 18.50
N LEU A 5 -11.25 6.85 18.02
CA LEU A 5 -11.85 6.88 16.67
C LEU A 5 -12.82 8.05 16.49
N SER A 6 -13.63 8.34 17.53
CA SER A 6 -14.55 9.47 17.49
C SER A 6 -13.82 10.82 17.51
N ALA A 7 -12.71 10.93 18.25
CA ALA A 7 -11.88 12.14 18.26
C ALA A 7 -11.16 12.38 16.92
N LEU A 8 -10.66 11.31 16.29
CA LEU A 8 -10.07 11.39 14.94
C LEU A 8 -11.11 11.76 13.88
N ALA A 9 -12.31 11.16 13.95
CA ALA A 9 -13.40 11.50 13.04
C ALA A 9 -13.90 12.93 13.22
N LEU A 10 -13.95 13.42 14.47
CA LEU A 10 -14.32 14.81 14.77
C LEU A 10 -13.25 15.80 14.28
N ALA A 11 -11.97 15.51 14.50
CA ALA A 11 -10.87 16.34 14.02
C ALA A 11 -10.85 16.40 12.48
N ALA A 12 -11.02 15.27 11.80
CA ALA A 12 -11.13 15.22 10.35
C ALA A 12 -12.36 15.99 9.83
N GLY A 13 -13.50 15.88 10.53
CA GLY A 13 -14.73 16.60 10.18
C GLY A 13 -14.63 18.11 10.36
N VAL A 14 -13.98 18.59 11.41
CA VAL A 14 -13.77 20.04 11.67
C VAL A 14 -12.82 20.63 10.65
N HIS A 15 -11.77 19.94 10.27
CA HIS A 15 -10.85 20.39 9.20
C HIS A 15 -11.53 20.36 7.82
N ALA A 16 -12.34 19.35 7.52
CA ALA A 16 -13.10 19.31 6.27
C ALA A 16 -14.11 20.46 6.13
N ALA A 17 -14.75 20.88 7.23
CA ALA A 17 -15.72 21.98 7.21
C ALA A 17 -15.05 23.36 7.02
N SER A 18 -13.82 23.56 7.52
CA SER A 18 -13.06 24.80 7.30
C SER A 18 -12.37 24.84 5.94
N ALA A 19 -12.19 23.69 5.29
CA ALA A 19 -11.50 23.56 4.01
C ALA A 19 -12.40 23.81 2.77
N GLN A 20 -13.70 24.04 2.96
CA GLN A 20 -14.64 24.23 1.83
C GLN A 20 -14.28 25.39 0.87
N ASN A 21 -13.38 26.28 1.27
CA ASN A 21 -12.93 27.41 0.45
C ASN A 21 -11.48 27.27 -0.08
N SER A 22 -10.79 26.14 0.11
CA SER A 22 -9.36 26.01 -0.20
C SER A 22 -8.96 24.70 -0.88
N ILE A 23 -9.89 23.95 -1.48
CA ILE A 23 -9.51 22.79 -2.30
C ILE A 23 -8.85 23.31 -3.55
N LYS A 24 -7.54 23.18 -3.62
CA LYS A 24 -6.73 23.44 -4.80
C LYS A 24 -6.97 22.37 -5.86
N ASP A 25 -6.54 22.64 -7.09
CA ASP A 25 -6.51 21.62 -8.14
C ASP A 25 -5.72 20.40 -7.67
N GLY A 26 -6.15 19.23 -8.14
CA GLY A 26 -5.50 17.99 -7.73
C GLY A 26 -4.06 17.88 -8.25
N GLU A 27 -3.22 17.20 -7.51
CA GLU A 27 -1.79 17.03 -7.77
C GLU A 27 -1.44 15.58 -8.01
N TRP A 28 -0.57 15.33 -9.01
CA TRP A 28 -0.02 14.01 -9.30
C TRP A 28 1.34 13.85 -8.66
N PHE A 29 1.54 12.66 -8.09
CA PHE A 29 2.82 12.21 -7.55
C PHE A 29 3.08 10.78 -7.97
N HIS A 30 4.34 10.44 -8.10
CA HIS A 30 4.77 9.09 -8.43
C HIS A 30 5.84 8.64 -7.44
N ALA A 31 5.81 7.36 -7.10
CA ALA A 31 6.89 6.74 -6.34
C ALA A 31 7.21 5.38 -6.93
N VAL A 32 8.48 5.03 -6.98
CA VAL A 32 8.97 3.74 -7.47
C VAL A 32 9.99 3.21 -6.50
N GLY A 33 9.98 1.92 -6.24
CA GLY A 33 11.00 1.33 -5.39
C GLY A 33 10.77 -0.15 -5.11
N TYR A 34 11.33 -0.56 -4.00
CA TYR A 34 11.37 -1.96 -3.59
C TYR A 34 10.21 -2.30 -2.66
N ASP A 35 9.64 -3.49 -2.88
CA ASP A 35 8.58 -4.07 -2.08
C ASP A 35 8.99 -5.48 -1.63
N TYR A 36 8.86 -5.75 -0.33
CA TYR A 36 9.02 -7.06 0.26
C TYR A 36 7.70 -7.47 0.92
N ALA A 37 7.14 -8.60 0.52
CA ALA A 37 5.87 -9.08 1.03
C ALA A 37 5.98 -10.52 1.56
N ILE A 38 5.26 -10.79 2.64
CA ILE A 38 5.19 -12.10 3.28
C ILE A 38 3.72 -12.49 3.40
N GLY A 39 3.36 -13.66 2.91
CA GLY A 39 2.09 -14.30 3.26
C GLY A 39 2.17 -14.81 4.69
N LEU A 40 1.17 -14.51 5.50
CA LEU A 40 1.09 -14.93 6.89
C LEU A 40 -0.26 -15.58 7.16
N ASP A 41 -0.26 -16.88 7.47
CA ASP A 41 -1.43 -17.55 8.02
C ASP A 41 -1.46 -17.32 9.53
N LEU A 42 -2.32 -16.44 9.99
CA LEU A 42 -2.44 -16.08 11.41
C LEU A 42 -2.96 -17.23 12.28
N SER A 43 -3.59 -18.26 11.69
CA SER A 43 -4.11 -19.40 12.43
C SER A 43 -3.04 -20.42 12.79
N THR A 44 -2.06 -20.59 11.92
CA THR A 44 -0.96 -21.56 12.07
C THR A 44 0.40 -20.90 12.31
N LEU A 45 0.48 -19.55 12.18
CA LEU A 45 1.71 -18.77 12.17
C LEU A 45 2.69 -19.21 11.07
N ALA A 46 2.18 -19.87 10.03
CA ALA A 46 2.98 -20.28 8.89
C ALA A 46 3.19 -19.11 7.93
N MET A 47 4.36 -19.09 7.29
CA MET A 47 4.70 -18.16 6.21
C MET A 47 4.68 -18.93 4.87
N PRO A 48 3.53 -19.08 4.21
CA PRO A 48 3.42 -19.87 3.00
C PRO A 48 4.24 -19.33 1.83
N PHE A 49 4.55 -18.06 1.82
CA PHE A 49 5.42 -17.46 0.82
C PHE A 49 6.09 -16.17 1.31
N ALA A 50 7.19 -15.85 0.66
CA ALA A 50 7.81 -14.52 0.71
C ALA A 50 8.05 -14.04 -0.73
N SER A 51 7.98 -12.74 -0.95
CA SER A 51 8.21 -12.16 -2.26
C SER A 51 8.98 -10.85 -2.14
N ASN A 52 9.74 -10.55 -3.18
CA ASN A 52 10.42 -9.29 -3.33
C ASN A 52 10.27 -8.78 -4.77
N GLY A 53 10.20 -7.47 -4.93
CA GLY A 53 9.95 -6.91 -6.24
C GLY A 53 10.07 -5.41 -6.31
N VAL A 54 9.56 -4.88 -7.39
CA VAL A 54 9.49 -3.43 -7.65
C VAL A 54 8.03 -3.01 -7.67
N THR A 55 7.75 -1.88 -7.03
CA THR A 55 6.43 -1.27 -6.98
C THR A 55 6.49 0.13 -7.56
N TRP A 56 5.52 0.46 -8.40
CA TRP A 56 5.18 1.81 -8.80
C TRP A 56 3.87 2.21 -8.10
N ALA A 57 3.90 3.35 -7.42
CA ALA A 57 2.78 3.86 -6.63
C ALA A 57 2.38 5.27 -7.09
N PRO A 58 1.63 5.40 -8.19
CA PRO A 58 1.04 6.67 -8.58
C PRO A 58 -0.03 7.08 -7.57
N ARG A 59 -0.10 8.38 -7.26
CA ARG A 59 -1.15 8.96 -6.42
C ARG A 59 -1.64 10.27 -7.01
N TYR A 60 -2.93 10.52 -6.82
CA TYR A 60 -3.58 11.77 -7.14
C TYR A 60 -4.21 12.31 -5.88
N THR A 61 -3.85 13.52 -5.49
CA THR A 61 -4.25 14.11 -4.21
C THR A 61 -4.86 15.49 -4.39
N PHE A 62 -5.74 15.84 -3.48
CA PHE A 62 -6.38 17.14 -3.35
C PHE A 62 -5.81 17.82 -2.12
N PRO A 63 -5.02 18.89 -2.26
CA PRO A 63 -4.47 19.64 -1.14
C PRO A 63 -5.57 20.26 -0.28
N VAL A 64 -5.40 20.14 1.04
CA VAL A 64 -6.22 20.82 2.05
C VAL A 64 -5.27 21.69 2.88
N GLY A 65 -4.97 22.87 2.38
CA GLY A 65 -3.87 23.69 2.89
C GLY A 65 -2.52 23.26 2.33
N ASP A 66 -1.43 23.65 2.96
CA ASP A 66 -0.07 23.43 2.44
C ASP A 66 0.54 22.11 2.94
N GLU A 67 0.07 21.59 4.07
CA GLU A 67 0.68 20.44 4.77
C GLU A 67 -0.23 19.22 4.87
N MET A 68 -1.37 19.20 4.18
CA MET A 68 -2.29 18.07 4.22
C MET A 68 -2.98 17.85 2.88
N SER A 69 -3.21 16.60 2.52
CA SER A 69 -4.02 16.24 1.36
C SER A 69 -4.79 14.93 1.56
N PHE A 70 -5.83 14.78 0.76
CA PHE A 70 -6.58 13.54 0.58
C PHE A 70 -6.55 13.15 -0.90
N GLY A 71 -6.70 11.87 -1.18
CA GLY A 71 -6.72 11.44 -2.57
C GLY A 71 -6.83 9.94 -2.74
N VAL A 72 -6.30 9.47 -3.86
CA VAL A 72 -6.24 8.06 -4.21
C VAL A 72 -4.80 7.67 -4.56
N VAL A 73 -4.44 6.44 -4.22
CA VAL A 73 -3.17 5.83 -4.58
C VAL A 73 -3.44 4.46 -5.19
N ALA A 74 -2.68 4.13 -6.24
CA ALA A 74 -2.85 2.88 -6.98
C ALA A 74 -1.51 2.12 -7.13
N PRO A 75 -0.95 1.54 -6.05
CA PRO A 75 0.27 0.77 -6.13
C PRO A 75 0.12 -0.46 -7.01
N VAL A 76 1.06 -0.65 -7.92
CA VAL A 76 1.18 -1.83 -8.79
C VAL A 76 2.61 -2.33 -8.70
N GLY A 77 2.78 -3.62 -8.44
CA GLY A 77 4.11 -4.21 -8.30
C GLY A 77 4.25 -5.56 -8.99
N LEU A 78 5.50 -5.84 -9.34
CA LEU A 78 5.96 -7.10 -9.92
C LEU A 78 7.18 -7.58 -9.17
N GLY A 79 7.27 -8.87 -8.90
CA GLY A 79 8.39 -9.43 -8.16
C GLY A 79 8.54 -10.93 -8.31
N ILE A 80 9.49 -11.46 -7.56
CA ILE A 80 9.77 -12.88 -7.46
C ILE A 80 9.23 -13.38 -6.13
N ALA A 81 8.36 -14.37 -6.17
CA ALA A 81 7.79 -15.03 -5.00
C ALA A 81 8.42 -16.41 -4.82
N GLN A 82 8.81 -16.73 -3.59
CA GLN A 82 9.27 -18.05 -3.17
C GLN A 82 8.23 -18.69 -2.28
N SER A 83 7.84 -19.93 -2.54
CA SER A 83 6.99 -20.71 -1.65
C SER A 83 7.84 -21.58 -0.73
N GLN A 84 7.30 -21.91 0.45
CA GLN A 84 7.95 -22.85 1.38
C GLN A 84 8.16 -24.26 0.80
N PHE A 85 7.42 -24.63 -0.24
CA PHE A 85 7.56 -25.93 -0.93
C PHE A 85 8.58 -25.89 -2.08
N GLY A 86 9.32 -24.80 -2.22
CA GLY A 86 10.31 -24.59 -3.27
C GLY A 86 9.70 -24.04 -4.57
N GLY A 87 10.58 -23.53 -5.40
CA GLY A 87 10.22 -22.93 -6.69
C GLY A 87 10.21 -21.40 -6.65
N ILE A 88 10.63 -20.81 -7.78
CA ILE A 88 10.61 -19.37 -8.01
C ILE A 88 9.40 -19.08 -8.90
N ASN A 89 8.55 -18.19 -8.47
CA ASN A 89 7.30 -17.83 -9.13
C ASN A 89 7.25 -16.32 -9.37
N LEU A 90 6.49 -15.88 -10.36
CA LEU A 90 6.19 -14.48 -10.56
C LEU A 90 5.13 -14.04 -9.55
N GLY A 91 5.45 -13.05 -8.73
CA GLY A 91 4.50 -12.34 -7.86
C GLY A 91 4.07 -11.01 -8.49
N TYR A 92 2.83 -10.63 -8.28
CA TYR A 92 2.34 -9.31 -8.65
C TYR A 92 1.24 -8.84 -7.70
N HIS A 93 1.14 -7.55 -7.52
CA HIS A 93 0.05 -6.96 -6.77
C HIS A 93 -0.48 -5.71 -7.45
N TYR A 94 -1.72 -5.40 -7.15
CA TYR A 94 -2.34 -4.13 -7.48
C TYR A 94 -3.33 -3.75 -6.39
N THR A 95 -3.43 -2.46 -6.13
CA THR A 95 -4.28 -1.91 -5.08
C THR A 95 -4.88 -0.60 -5.54
N LEU A 96 -6.09 -0.31 -5.10
CA LEU A 96 -6.69 1.01 -5.19
C LEU A 96 -7.11 1.42 -3.78
N ALA A 97 -6.59 2.52 -3.29
CA ALA A 97 -6.82 2.97 -1.93
C ALA A 97 -7.06 4.48 -1.85
N ALA A 98 -7.92 4.87 -0.93
CA ALA A 98 -7.97 6.25 -0.45
C ALA A 98 -6.71 6.53 0.37
N THR A 99 -6.17 7.73 0.25
CA THR A 99 -4.98 8.18 0.98
C THR A 99 -5.27 9.46 1.74
N MET A 100 -4.74 9.55 2.94
CA MET A 100 -4.64 10.77 3.73
C MET A 100 -3.17 10.99 4.05
N GLN A 101 -2.69 12.22 3.88
CA GLN A 101 -1.28 12.55 3.96
C GLN A 101 -1.09 13.86 4.71
N VAL A 102 0.01 13.95 5.47
CA VAL A 102 0.40 15.14 6.20
C VAL A 102 1.91 15.37 6.10
N GLY A 103 2.32 16.63 6.09
CA GLY A 103 3.73 17.03 6.03
C GLY A 103 4.35 16.83 4.65
N LEU A 104 5.60 16.41 4.60
CA LEU A 104 6.38 16.26 3.37
C LEU A 104 5.63 15.52 2.27
N ALA A 105 5.62 16.12 1.09
CA ALA A 105 4.99 15.57 -0.11
C ALA A 105 3.50 15.22 0.06
N SER A 106 2.83 15.81 1.05
CA SER A 106 1.37 15.82 1.10
C SER A 106 0.80 16.71 -0.01
N THR A 107 1.51 17.80 -0.30
CA THR A 107 1.23 18.75 -1.38
C THR A 107 2.55 19.20 -2.02
N GLN A 108 2.50 19.75 -3.23
CA GLN A 108 3.69 20.36 -3.86
C GLN A 108 4.15 21.63 -3.15
N ALA A 109 3.28 22.26 -2.37
CA ALA A 109 3.59 23.46 -1.59
C ALA A 109 4.19 23.14 -0.21
N SER A 110 4.20 21.89 0.23
CA SER A 110 4.72 21.50 1.54
C SER A 110 6.22 21.74 1.64
N ASN A 111 6.62 22.44 2.70
CA ASN A 111 8.02 22.66 3.06
C ASN A 111 8.45 21.77 4.26
N ALA A 112 7.64 20.83 4.66
CA ALA A 112 7.95 19.92 5.76
C ALA A 112 9.10 18.96 5.38
N PHE A 113 9.98 18.69 6.33
CA PHE A 113 11.09 17.73 6.16
C PHE A 113 10.64 16.27 6.32
N ILE A 114 9.57 16.05 7.07
CA ILE A 114 8.99 14.73 7.34
C ILE A 114 7.50 14.78 7.03
N GLY A 115 6.97 13.69 6.51
CA GLY A 115 5.56 13.45 6.29
C GLY A 115 5.12 12.08 6.75
N ALA A 116 3.81 11.90 6.86
CA ALA A 116 3.19 10.62 7.14
C ALA A 116 1.96 10.42 6.26
N PHE A 117 1.59 9.16 6.05
CA PHE A 117 0.40 8.82 5.29
C PHE A 117 -0.27 7.55 5.80
N VAL A 118 -1.55 7.48 5.53
CA VAL A 118 -2.39 6.28 5.73
C VAL A 118 -3.15 6.01 4.45
N ASN A 119 -3.11 4.77 3.99
CA ASN A 119 -3.87 4.29 2.84
C ASN A 119 -4.87 3.23 3.30
N LEU A 120 -6.10 3.29 2.79
CA LEU A 120 -7.12 2.30 3.03
C LEU A 120 -7.89 2.02 1.75
N GLY A 121 -7.96 0.75 1.36
CA GLY A 121 -8.58 0.38 0.09
C GLY A 121 -8.79 -1.10 -0.08
N TYR A 122 -8.72 -1.52 -1.34
CA TYR A 122 -8.91 -2.90 -1.74
C TYR A 122 -7.88 -3.28 -2.79
N GLY A 123 -7.34 -4.48 -2.69
CA GLY A 123 -6.31 -4.91 -3.62
C GLY A 123 -6.14 -6.41 -3.68
N SER A 124 -5.30 -6.83 -4.59
CA SER A 124 -4.95 -8.23 -4.79
C SER A 124 -3.44 -8.38 -4.77
N TYR A 125 -2.98 -9.37 -4.05
CA TYR A 125 -1.63 -9.89 -4.14
C TYR A 125 -1.71 -11.30 -4.72
N ALA A 126 -1.07 -11.58 -5.83
CA ALA A 126 -1.14 -12.86 -6.51
C ALA A 126 0.25 -13.35 -6.91
N ARG A 127 0.40 -14.66 -6.93
CA ARG A 127 1.58 -15.35 -7.46
C ARG A 127 1.16 -16.41 -8.46
N GLN A 128 2.01 -16.68 -9.42
CA GLN A 128 1.86 -17.84 -10.28
C GLN A 128 2.55 -19.03 -9.61
N VAL A 129 1.84 -20.09 -9.36
CA VAL A 129 2.38 -21.34 -8.81
C VAL A 129 2.39 -22.38 -9.91
N ARG A 130 3.55 -22.97 -10.15
CA ARG A 130 3.64 -24.12 -11.05
C ARG A 130 3.07 -25.33 -10.35
N ASN A 131 1.91 -25.80 -10.80
CA ASN A 131 1.32 -27.03 -10.32
C ASN A 131 1.77 -28.21 -11.19
N ASN A 132 2.44 -29.19 -10.59
CA ASN A 132 2.91 -30.39 -11.29
C ASN A 132 1.88 -31.55 -11.20
N ILE A 133 0.63 -31.25 -10.88
CA ILE A 133 -0.44 -32.24 -10.79
C ILE A 133 -1.04 -32.44 -12.19
N GLY A 134 -0.73 -33.57 -12.83
CA GLY A 134 -1.31 -33.96 -14.11
C GLY A 134 -0.36 -33.88 -15.30
N ILE A 135 -0.91 -34.05 -16.50
CA ILE A 135 -0.21 -34.13 -17.78
C ILE A 135 0.24 -32.71 -18.21
N GLY A 136 1.39 -32.27 -17.72
CA GLY A 136 2.03 -31.02 -18.11
C GLY A 136 2.04 -29.95 -17.02
N PRO A 137 2.90 -28.91 -17.15
CA PRO A 137 2.97 -27.82 -16.18
C PRO A 137 1.75 -26.90 -16.36
N ALA A 138 0.85 -26.91 -15.41
CA ALA A 138 -0.20 -25.92 -15.31
C ALA A 138 0.26 -24.80 -14.36
N PHE A 139 0.15 -23.53 -14.80
CA PHE A 139 0.32 -22.37 -13.93
C PHE A 139 -1.03 -22.06 -13.29
N VAL A 140 -1.10 -22.22 -11.99
CA VAL A 140 -2.28 -21.85 -11.20
C VAL A 140 -2.01 -20.49 -10.54
N ARG A 141 -2.97 -19.59 -10.66
CA ARG A 141 -2.94 -18.34 -9.92
C ARG A 141 -3.32 -18.61 -8.47
N ASP A 142 -2.37 -18.38 -7.57
CA ASP A 142 -2.62 -18.34 -6.14
C ASP A 142 -2.56 -16.88 -5.70
N GLY A 143 -3.57 -16.38 -5.03
CA GLY A 143 -3.63 -14.98 -4.68
C GLY A 143 -4.66 -14.63 -3.63
N SER A 144 -4.31 -13.63 -2.86
CA SER A 144 -5.11 -13.03 -1.79
C SER A 144 -5.70 -11.72 -2.27
N THR A 145 -7.02 -11.59 -2.23
CA THR A 145 -7.71 -10.36 -2.58
C THR A 145 -8.52 -9.92 -1.38
N GLY A 146 -8.36 -8.67 -0.96
CA GLY A 146 -9.03 -8.20 0.25
C GLY A 146 -8.78 -6.74 0.58
N VAL A 147 -9.17 -6.39 1.80
CA VAL A 147 -8.95 -5.04 2.32
C VAL A 147 -7.45 -4.79 2.47
N PHE A 148 -7.02 -3.68 1.90
CA PHE A 148 -5.66 -3.17 2.00
C PHE A 148 -5.61 -2.00 2.98
N SER A 149 -4.64 -2.03 3.87
CA SER A 149 -4.30 -0.92 4.73
C SER A 149 -2.79 -0.72 4.74
N GLU A 150 -2.33 0.51 4.72
CA GLU A 150 -0.92 0.85 4.75
C GLU A 150 -0.70 2.10 5.58
N VAL A 151 0.39 2.12 6.32
CA VAL A 151 0.88 3.30 7.02
C VAL A 151 2.33 3.51 6.65
N GLY A 152 2.73 4.77 6.54
CA GLY A 152 4.11 5.07 6.18
C GLY A 152 4.54 6.46 6.60
N VAL A 153 5.85 6.64 6.54
CA VAL A 153 6.52 7.91 6.74
C VAL A 153 7.28 8.29 5.48
N ARG A 154 7.45 9.58 5.30
CA ARG A 154 8.24 10.17 4.22
C ARG A 154 9.29 11.06 4.81
N TYR A 155 10.43 11.12 4.20
CA TYR A 155 11.48 12.05 4.54
C TYR A 155 12.15 12.58 3.28
N ASP A 156 12.66 13.80 3.38
CA ASP A 156 13.45 14.41 2.31
C ASP A 156 14.87 13.84 2.36
N TYR A 157 15.28 13.28 1.23
CA TYR A 157 16.66 12.89 1.02
C TYR A 157 17.21 13.59 -0.22
N MET A 158 18.03 14.62 -0.02
CA MET A 158 18.65 15.41 -1.09
C MET A 158 17.64 16.02 -2.08
N GLY A 159 16.50 16.52 -1.58
CA GLY A 159 15.45 17.13 -2.40
C GLY A 159 14.50 16.13 -3.05
N ASN A 160 14.56 14.86 -2.66
CA ASN A 160 13.67 13.82 -3.17
C ASN A 160 12.92 13.13 -2.03
N GLU A 161 11.69 12.75 -2.31
CA GLU A 161 10.86 12.02 -1.36
C GLU A 161 11.32 10.57 -1.24
N VAL A 162 11.58 10.10 -0.02
CA VAL A 162 11.78 8.68 0.28
C VAL A 162 10.67 8.22 1.21
N ASN A 163 9.96 7.17 0.81
CA ASN A 163 8.86 6.59 1.55
C ASN A 163 9.29 5.27 2.18
N LEU A 164 9.00 5.11 3.47
CA LEU A 164 9.07 3.83 4.16
C LEU A 164 7.68 3.48 4.69
N SER A 165 7.13 2.35 4.30
CA SER A 165 5.77 1.97 4.70
C SER A 165 5.63 0.49 5.02
N ALA A 166 4.60 0.18 5.80
CA ALA A 166 4.12 -1.17 6.08
C ALA A 166 2.66 -1.30 5.65
N GLY A 167 2.37 -2.31 4.84
CA GLY A 167 1.05 -2.61 4.31
C GLY A 167 0.53 -3.98 4.76
N LEU A 168 -0.79 -4.10 4.81
CA LEU A 168 -1.49 -5.34 5.12
C LEU A 168 -2.64 -5.53 4.14
N TRP A 169 -2.66 -6.65 3.42
CA TRP A 169 -3.85 -7.16 2.72
C TRP A 169 -4.51 -8.21 3.59
N ARG A 170 -5.65 -7.91 4.10
CA ARG A 170 -6.44 -8.83 4.89
C ARG A 170 -7.46 -9.55 4.01
N VAL A 171 -7.34 -10.88 3.95
CA VAL A 171 -8.20 -11.73 3.13
C VAL A 171 -9.46 -12.11 3.89
N PRO A 172 -10.64 -12.05 3.26
CA PRO A 172 -11.87 -12.55 3.87
C PRO A 172 -11.75 -14.03 4.25
N THR A 173 -12.26 -14.39 5.41
CA THR A 173 -12.14 -15.73 6.01
C THR A 173 -12.78 -16.87 5.19
N SER A 174 -13.50 -16.57 4.12
CA SER A 174 -14.14 -17.52 3.22
C SER A 174 -13.26 -18.01 2.06
N ALA A 175 -12.07 -17.44 1.85
CA ALA A 175 -11.16 -17.87 0.81
C ALA A 175 -10.44 -19.18 1.19
N VAL A 176 -10.19 -20.06 0.23
CA VAL A 176 -9.59 -21.38 0.45
C VAL A 176 -8.13 -21.28 0.90
N ASP A 177 -7.42 -20.24 0.45
CA ASP A 177 -6.03 -19.94 0.85
C ASP A 177 -5.97 -18.61 1.63
N LYS A 178 -5.99 -18.73 2.95
CA LYS A 178 -6.26 -17.64 3.91
C LYS A 178 -4.99 -17.00 4.46
N ALA A 179 -4.03 -16.66 3.63
CA ALA A 179 -2.88 -15.92 4.12
C ALA A 179 -3.12 -14.41 3.99
N ASP A 180 -3.10 -13.71 5.11
CA ASP A 180 -2.93 -12.26 5.10
C ASP A 180 -1.55 -11.94 4.52
N VAL A 181 -1.42 -10.84 3.79
CA VAL A 181 -0.14 -10.43 3.21
C VAL A 181 0.36 -9.17 3.89
N VAL A 182 1.50 -9.28 4.53
CA VAL A 182 2.22 -8.13 5.11
C VAL A 182 3.30 -7.69 4.15
N SER A 183 3.40 -6.40 3.87
CA SER A 183 4.47 -5.84 3.03
C SER A 183 5.25 -4.74 3.74
N LEU A 184 6.52 -4.62 3.36
CA LEU A 184 7.38 -3.49 3.67
C LEU A 184 7.83 -2.87 2.36
N ARG A 185 7.73 -1.55 2.23
CA ARG A 185 8.07 -0.81 1.01
C ARG A 185 9.06 0.28 1.29
N LEU A 186 10.02 0.40 0.39
CA LEU A 186 10.94 1.53 0.31
C LEU A 186 10.82 2.12 -1.08
N LEU A 187 10.18 3.28 -1.20
CA LEU A 187 9.90 3.91 -2.48
C LEU A 187 10.60 5.27 -2.55
N TYR A 188 11.04 5.62 -3.75
CA TYR A 188 11.58 6.92 -4.12
C TYR A 188 10.53 7.69 -4.90
N GLY A 189 10.16 8.86 -4.40
CA GLY A 189 9.10 9.71 -4.97
C GLY A 189 9.65 10.79 -5.88
N PHE A 190 8.86 11.13 -6.90
CA PHE A 190 9.11 12.22 -7.83
C PHE A 190 7.78 12.83 -8.31
N TRP A 191 7.86 14.09 -8.75
CA TRP A 191 6.74 14.90 -9.27
C TRP A 191 6.53 14.72 -10.76
#